data_d1ee2440a90a9a8af0ef83c061322c4a
#
_entry.id   d1ee2440a90a9a8af0ef83c061322c4a
#
_cell.length_a   1.000
_cell.length_b   1.000
_cell.length_c   1.000
_cell.angle_alpha   90.00
_cell.angle_beta   90.00
_cell.angle_gamma   90.00
#
_symmetry.space_group_name_H-M   'P 1'
#
loop_
_entity.id
_entity.type
_entity.pdbx_description
1 polymer ?
#
loop_
_entity_poly.entity_id
_entity_poly.type
_entity_poly.pdbx_seq_one_letter_code
_entity_poly.pdbx_strand_id
1 'polypeptide(L)'
;MVMNPALVVPDDSKSIRDGAIPGWRRGPRRLIIYYNHLLRCIAEHYRMPSMMTTPWRDLPENIRHTLLYGSGEEQIDFSFRIGRKTYKSIGPFEGILANMQRRQAESESDSVRERLKEYMTFRTCPECHGKRLKPESLAVTVDGLSIDDFNRLSVEKALEFVRKLELDEEKAHIAKDILKEIESRLKFLSDVGLAYLTLSRESGTLSGGEAQRLRLATQLGCGLVGVLAPMIASGNTTFSSSWARQERGQTKTFQKLVDKI
;
A
#
# COMPACT_ATOMS: atom_id res chain seq x y z
N MET A 1 3.95 -0.54 -0.33
CA MET A 1 4.21 -1.63 -1.31
C MET A 1 5.69 -1.63 -1.66
N VAL A 2 6.28 -2.82 -1.81
CA VAL A 2 7.69 -3.01 -2.18
C VAL A 2 7.78 -4.05 -3.30
N MET A 3 8.83 -3.97 -4.14
CA MET A 3 9.09 -4.99 -5.16
C MET A 3 9.36 -6.33 -4.50
N ASN A 4 8.72 -7.39 -4.99
CA ASN A 4 8.87 -8.75 -4.46
C ASN A 4 9.76 -9.56 -5.40
N PRO A 5 10.93 -10.06 -4.94
CA PRO A 5 11.82 -10.89 -5.75
C PRO A 5 11.13 -12.09 -6.41
N ALA A 6 10.22 -12.76 -5.70
CA ALA A 6 9.50 -13.91 -6.22
C ALA A 6 8.51 -13.54 -7.35
N LEU A 7 7.99 -12.32 -7.37
CA LEU A 7 7.16 -11.83 -8.47
C LEU A 7 8.00 -11.31 -9.63
N VAL A 8 9.19 -10.79 -9.35
CA VAL A 8 10.14 -10.31 -10.38
C VAL A 8 10.76 -11.48 -11.15
N VAL A 9 11.01 -12.60 -10.47
CA VAL A 9 11.48 -13.86 -11.07
C VAL A 9 10.46 -14.95 -10.73
N PRO A 10 9.34 -15.02 -11.46
CA PRO A 10 8.26 -15.95 -11.15
C PRO A 10 8.58 -17.40 -11.53
N ASP A 11 9.53 -17.62 -12.43
CA ASP A 11 9.95 -18.93 -12.93
C ASP A 11 11.48 -18.99 -12.96
N ASP A 12 12.04 -19.59 -11.93
CA ASP A 12 13.50 -19.74 -11.75
C ASP A 12 14.12 -20.83 -12.61
N SER A 13 13.31 -21.65 -13.26
CA SER A 13 13.77 -22.65 -14.24
C SER A 13 14.20 -22.01 -15.56
N LYS A 14 13.77 -20.78 -15.83
CA LYS A 14 14.13 -20.01 -17.03
C LYS A 14 15.45 -19.29 -16.86
N SER A 15 16.17 -19.14 -17.98
CA SER A 15 17.31 -18.22 -18.04
C SER A 15 16.85 -16.76 -18.22
N ILE A 16 17.75 -15.81 -17.97
CA ILE A 16 17.49 -14.39 -18.26
C ILE A 16 17.10 -14.21 -19.73
N ARG A 17 17.78 -14.94 -20.63
CA ARG A 17 17.50 -14.93 -22.07
C ARG A 17 16.11 -15.50 -22.39
N ASP A 18 15.63 -16.48 -21.65
CA ASP A 18 14.32 -17.11 -21.87
C ASP A 18 13.19 -16.40 -21.14
N GLY A 19 13.53 -15.36 -20.36
CA GLY A 19 12.56 -14.47 -19.73
C GLY A 19 12.32 -14.70 -18.25
N ALA A 20 13.31 -15.14 -17.50
CA ALA A 20 13.26 -15.21 -16.05
C ALA A 20 12.82 -13.88 -15.42
N ILE A 21 13.15 -12.73 -16.06
CA ILE A 21 12.81 -11.39 -15.61
C ILE A 21 11.83 -10.74 -16.59
N PRO A 22 10.54 -11.07 -16.55
CA PRO A 22 9.56 -10.57 -17.52
C PRO A 22 9.41 -9.05 -17.50
N GLY A 23 9.60 -8.39 -16.35
CA GLY A 23 9.50 -6.94 -16.20
C GLY A 23 10.53 -6.15 -17.02
N TRP A 24 11.69 -6.74 -17.32
CA TRP A 24 12.72 -6.14 -18.17
C TRP A 24 12.61 -6.47 -19.65
N ARG A 25 11.75 -7.42 -20.00
CA ARG A 25 11.45 -7.78 -21.41
C ARG A 25 10.22 -7.07 -21.96
N ARG A 26 9.43 -6.44 -21.12
CA ARG A 26 8.22 -5.69 -21.52
C ARG A 26 8.54 -4.18 -21.56
N GLY A 27 8.36 -3.57 -22.71
CA GLY A 27 8.57 -2.13 -22.87
C GLY A 27 9.10 -1.73 -24.23
N PRO A 28 9.50 -0.46 -24.41
CA PRO A 28 10.10 0.01 -25.66
C PRO A 28 11.37 -0.76 -26.00
N ARG A 29 11.57 -1.10 -27.29
CA ARG A 29 12.72 -1.87 -27.78
C ARG A 29 14.06 -1.29 -27.30
N ARG A 30 14.18 0.04 -27.24
CA ARG A 30 15.40 0.72 -26.76
C ARG A 30 15.74 0.35 -25.31
N LEU A 31 14.75 0.25 -24.47
CA LEU A 31 14.93 -0.10 -23.06
C LEU A 31 15.36 -1.56 -22.89
N ILE A 32 14.76 -2.47 -23.66
CA ILE A 32 15.14 -3.90 -23.66
C ILE A 32 16.60 -4.06 -24.10
N ILE A 33 17.02 -3.34 -25.15
CA ILE A 33 18.41 -3.34 -25.62
C ILE A 33 19.35 -2.81 -24.52
N TYR A 34 18.98 -1.72 -23.86
CA TYR A 34 19.75 -1.15 -22.77
C TYR A 34 19.95 -2.17 -21.61
N TYR A 35 18.88 -2.81 -21.13
CA TYR A 35 19.01 -3.82 -20.08
C TYR A 35 19.85 -5.03 -20.51
N ASN A 36 19.73 -5.49 -21.75
CA ASN A 36 20.57 -6.56 -22.24
C ASN A 36 22.07 -6.17 -22.27
N HIS A 37 22.39 -4.91 -22.55
CA HIS A 37 23.78 -4.42 -22.45
C HIS A 37 24.27 -4.37 -21.02
N LEU A 38 23.47 -3.84 -20.09
CA LEU A 38 23.81 -3.84 -18.67
C LEU A 38 24.11 -5.25 -18.16
N LEU A 39 23.23 -6.21 -18.45
CA LEU A 39 23.41 -7.60 -18.04
C LEU A 39 24.67 -8.25 -18.63
N ARG A 40 25.04 -7.90 -19.87
CA ARG A 40 26.29 -8.37 -20.47
C ARG A 40 27.52 -7.80 -19.75
N CYS A 41 27.53 -6.51 -19.45
CA CYS A 41 28.61 -5.90 -18.69
C CYS A 41 28.78 -6.57 -17.31
N ILE A 42 27.66 -6.89 -16.63
CA ILE A 42 27.68 -7.63 -15.36
C ILE A 42 28.26 -9.05 -15.58
N ALA A 43 27.84 -9.75 -16.63
CA ALA A 43 28.36 -11.09 -16.95
C ALA A 43 29.87 -11.06 -17.23
N GLU A 44 30.37 -10.03 -17.92
CA GLU A 44 31.80 -9.83 -18.19
C GLU A 44 32.55 -9.51 -16.91
N HIS A 45 32.03 -8.64 -16.06
CA HIS A 45 32.61 -8.27 -14.76
C HIS A 45 32.80 -9.50 -13.85
N TYR A 46 31.77 -10.32 -13.72
CA TYR A 46 31.84 -11.56 -12.91
C TYR A 46 32.46 -12.76 -13.68
N ARG A 47 33.01 -12.54 -14.88
CA ARG A 47 33.63 -13.59 -15.73
C ARG A 47 32.74 -14.79 -15.96
N MET A 48 31.43 -14.55 -16.09
CA MET A 48 30.42 -15.59 -16.31
C MET A 48 29.67 -15.35 -17.62
N PRO A 49 30.26 -15.64 -18.79
CA PRO A 49 29.61 -15.41 -20.09
C PRO A 49 28.32 -16.21 -20.26
N SER A 50 28.16 -17.34 -19.57
CA SER A 50 26.95 -18.16 -19.56
C SER A 50 25.79 -17.58 -18.73
N MET A 51 25.99 -16.49 -17.94
CA MET A 51 25.00 -15.91 -17.06
C MET A 51 23.63 -15.69 -17.72
N MET A 52 23.63 -15.25 -18.97
CA MET A 52 22.42 -14.97 -19.73
C MET A 52 21.63 -16.22 -20.13
N THR A 53 22.27 -17.38 -20.20
CA THR A 53 21.69 -18.65 -20.69
C THR A 53 21.53 -19.70 -19.59
N THR A 54 22.15 -19.48 -18.44
CA THR A 54 22.02 -20.36 -17.26
C THR A 54 20.64 -20.14 -16.63
N PRO A 55 19.87 -21.19 -16.26
CA PRO A 55 18.65 -21.05 -15.49
C PRO A 55 18.88 -20.23 -14.23
N TRP A 56 17.90 -19.40 -13.85
CA TRP A 56 18.04 -18.50 -12.70
C TRP A 56 18.42 -19.23 -11.40
N ARG A 57 17.81 -20.38 -11.13
CA ARG A 57 18.09 -21.20 -9.95
C ARG A 57 19.52 -21.72 -9.89
N ASP A 58 20.16 -21.93 -11.07
CA ASP A 58 21.50 -22.50 -11.19
C ASP A 58 22.59 -21.40 -11.22
N LEU A 59 22.18 -20.11 -11.20
CA LEU A 59 23.12 -19.01 -11.04
C LEU A 59 23.69 -18.99 -9.61
N PRO A 60 24.99 -18.67 -9.44
CA PRO A 60 25.59 -18.46 -8.13
C PRO A 60 24.79 -17.45 -7.29
N GLU A 61 24.68 -17.69 -5.98
CA GLU A 61 23.86 -16.85 -5.09
C GLU A 61 24.32 -15.38 -5.05
N ASN A 62 25.62 -15.13 -5.06
CA ASN A 62 26.18 -13.79 -5.12
C ASN A 62 25.72 -13.03 -6.38
N ILE A 63 25.71 -13.72 -7.55
CA ILE A 63 25.25 -13.11 -8.80
C ILE A 63 23.74 -12.84 -8.75
N ARG A 64 22.94 -13.79 -8.27
CA ARG A 64 21.50 -13.59 -8.09
C ARG A 64 21.21 -12.41 -7.15
N HIS A 65 21.96 -12.32 -6.05
CA HIS A 65 21.86 -11.21 -5.10
C HIS A 65 22.22 -9.89 -5.77
N THR A 66 23.36 -9.82 -6.47
CA THR A 66 23.75 -8.60 -7.19
C THR A 66 22.72 -8.20 -8.23
N LEU A 67 22.20 -9.13 -9.00
CA LEU A 67 21.18 -8.84 -10.00
C LEU A 67 19.91 -8.27 -9.38
N LEU A 68 19.44 -8.81 -8.26
CA LEU A 68 18.22 -8.35 -7.61
C LEU A 68 18.42 -7.03 -6.84
N TYR A 69 19.46 -6.97 -6.01
CA TYR A 69 19.62 -5.91 -4.99
C TYR A 69 20.71 -4.88 -5.34
N GLY A 70 21.51 -5.15 -6.36
CA GLY A 70 22.61 -4.28 -6.77
C GLY A 70 23.98 -4.73 -6.30
N SER A 71 25.01 -4.07 -6.80
CA SER A 71 26.43 -4.37 -6.49
C SER A 71 26.93 -3.68 -5.21
N GLY A 72 26.08 -2.93 -4.50
CA GLY A 72 26.52 -2.14 -3.35
C GLY A 72 27.52 -1.07 -3.77
N GLU A 73 28.71 -1.09 -3.19
CA GLU A 73 29.81 -0.16 -3.52
C GLU A 73 30.69 -0.64 -4.69
N GLU A 74 30.53 -1.90 -5.11
CA GLU A 74 31.33 -2.48 -6.18
C GLU A 74 31.06 -1.77 -7.51
N GLN A 75 32.14 -1.28 -8.11
CA GLN A 75 32.10 -0.53 -9.38
C GLN A 75 32.15 -1.49 -10.57
N ILE A 76 31.18 -1.38 -11.45
CA ILE A 76 31.09 -2.17 -12.66
C ILE A 76 31.29 -1.25 -13.88
N ASP A 77 32.06 -1.69 -14.86
CA ASP A 77 32.23 -0.97 -16.12
C ASP A 77 31.05 -1.28 -17.05
N PHE A 78 30.20 -0.28 -17.28
CA PHE A 78 29.05 -0.34 -18.19
C PHE A 78 29.39 0.28 -19.56
N SER A 79 30.56 -0.01 -20.09
CA SER A 79 30.96 0.45 -21.42
C SER A 79 30.32 -0.39 -22.52
N PHE A 80 29.38 0.21 -23.24
CA PHE A 80 28.69 -0.47 -24.35
C PHE A 80 28.43 0.48 -25.54
N ARG A 81 28.17 -0.09 -26.69
CA ARG A 81 27.91 0.63 -27.93
C ARG A 81 26.49 0.41 -28.43
N ILE A 82 25.78 1.52 -28.70
CA ILE A 82 24.48 1.49 -29.38
C ILE A 82 24.58 2.27 -30.69
N GLY A 83 24.55 1.55 -31.79
CA GLY A 83 24.79 2.12 -33.11
C GLY A 83 26.19 2.74 -33.24
N ARG A 84 26.27 4.06 -33.54
CA ARG A 84 27.55 4.82 -33.64
C ARG A 84 27.99 5.45 -32.31
N LYS A 85 27.17 5.41 -31.27
CA LYS A 85 27.47 6.03 -29.98
C LYS A 85 28.02 5.01 -28.98
N THR A 86 29.14 5.34 -28.37
CA THR A 86 29.71 4.57 -27.25
C THR A 86 29.32 5.25 -25.96
N TYR A 87 28.77 4.47 -25.05
CA TYR A 87 28.43 4.87 -23.67
C TYR A 87 29.52 4.29 -22.77
N LYS A 88 30.09 5.12 -21.91
CA LYS A 88 31.05 4.70 -20.91
C LYS A 88 30.57 5.22 -19.56
N SER A 89 30.37 4.34 -18.61
CA SER A 89 30.01 4.67 -17.23
C SER A 89 30.61 3.61 -16.33
N ILE A 90 31.32 4.05 -15.31
CA ILE A 90 31.78 3.18 -14.24
C ILE A 90 31.01 3.58 -13.00
N GLY A 91 30.36 2.62 -12.37
CA GLY A 91 29.54 2.89 -11.21
C GLY A 91 28.92 1.61 -10.63
N PRO A 92 28.28 1.72 -9.47
CA PRO A 92 27.56 0.61 -8.90
C PRO A 92 26.32 0.27 -9.73
N PHE A 93 25.97 -1.01 -9.74
CA PHE A 93 24.71 -1.47 -10.30
C PHE A 93 23.58 -1.28 -9.27
N GLU A 94 22.52 -0.59 -9.64
CA GLU A 94 21.41 -0.30 -8.72
C GLU A 94 20.55 -1.53 -8.33
N GLY A 95 20.61 -2.61 -9.10
CA GLY A 95 19.75 -3.78 -8.93
C GLY A 95 18.41 -3.67 -9.64
N ILE A 96 17.84 -4.85 -9.98
CA ILE A 96 16.57 -4.95 -10.71
C ILE A 96 15.42 -4.40 -9.87
N LEU A 97 15.38 -4.74 -8.57
CA LEU A 97 14.30 -4.32 -7.68
C LEU A 97 14.26 -2.79 -7.50
N ALA A 98 15.41 -2.18 -7.22
CA ALA A 98 15.53 -0.73 -7.08
C ALA A 98 15.19 0.00 -8.38
N ASN A 99 15.70 -0.49 -9.53
CA ASN A 99 15.37 0.03 -10.84
C ASN A 99 13.86 0.00 -11.13
N MET A 100 13.20 -1.14 -10.89
CA MET A 100 11.76 -1.27 -11.11
C MET A 100 10.96 -0.39 -10.15
N GLN A 101 11.37 -0.27 -8.89
CA GLN A 101 10.71 0.58 -7.90
C GLN A 101 10.86 2.05 -8.24
N ARG A 102 12.04 2.51 -8.62
CA ARG A 102 12.28 3.88 -9.09
C ARG A 102 11.44 4.19 -10.31
N ARG A 103 11.40 3.30 -11.30
CA ARG A 103 10.57 3.47 -12.51
C ARG A 103 9.09 3.51 -12.20
N GLN A 104 8.62 2.76 -11.21
CA GLN A 104 7.22 2.81 -10.78
C GLN A 104 6.88 4.17 -10.15
N ALA A 105 7.80 4.74 -9.36
CA ALA A 105 7.62 6.03 -8.71
C ALA A 105 7.73 7.23 -9.68
N GLU A 106 8.70 7.19 -10.60
CA GLU A 106 9.05 8.33 -11.46
C GLU A 106 8.32 8.33 -12.81
N SER A 107 7.67 7.23 -13.21
CA SER A 107 7.03 7.15 -14.52
C SER A 107 5.82 8.07 -14.61
N GLU A 108 5.75 8.91 -15.65
CA GLU A 108 4.58 9.72 -15.97
C GLU A 108 3.43 8.88 -16.57
N SER A 109 3.73 7.67 -17.07
CA SER A 109 2.75 6.80 -17.71
C SER A 109 2.04 5.90 -16.70
N ASP A 110 0.73 6.10 -16.53
CA ASP A 110 -0.12 5.26 -15.66
C ASP A 110 -0.05 3.78 -16.05
N SER A 111 0.00 3.47 -17.35
CA SER A 111 0.10 2.08 -17.83
C SER A 111 1.41 1.40 -17.46
N VAL A 112 2.51 2.15 -17.33
CA VAL A 112 3.79 1.63 -16.85
C VAL A 112 3.72 1.42 -15.34
N ARG A 113 3.16 2.37 -14.59
CA ARG A 113 2.98 2.27 -13.14
C ARG A 113 2.12 1.06 -12.76
N GLU A 114 0.98 0.87 -13.42
CA GLU A 114 0.09 -0.27 -13.17
C GLU A 114 0.77 -1.62 -13.48
N ARG A 115 1.47 -1.75 -14.60
CA ARG A 115 2.22 -2.98 -14.91
C ARG A 115 3.32 -3.29 -13.90
N LEU A 116 4.00 -2.26 -13.37
CA LEU A 116 5.04 -2.48 -12.37
C LEU A 116 4.46 -2.84 -11.00
N LYS A 117 3.22 -2.46 -10.69
CA LYS A 117 2.51 -2.89 -9.47
C LYS A 117 2.30 -4.41 -9.42
N GLU A 118 2.20 -5.09 -10.57
CA GLU A 118 2.09 -6.56 -10.62
C GLU A 118 3.27 -7.28 -9.95
N TYR A 119 4.44 -6.60 -9.86
CA TYR A 119 5.66 -7.12 -9.22
C TYR A 119 5.81 -6.68 -7.77
N MET A 120 4.80 -5.99 -7.21
CA MET A 120 4.85 -5.44 -5.85
C MET A 120 3.96 -6.24 -4.90
N THR A 121 4.36 -6.28 -3.65
CA THR A 121 3.55 -6.82 -2.55
C THR A 121 3.49 -5.84 -1.39
N PHE A 122 2.47 -6.00 -0.55
CA PHE A 122 2.39 -5.28 0.71
C PHE A 122 3.35 -5.92 1.71
N ARG A 123 4.19 -5.10 2.32
CA ARG A 123 5.04 -5.52 3.44
C ARG A 123 4.73 -4.65 4.64
N THR A 124 4.66 -5.26 5.80
CA THR A 124 4.55 -4.53 7.06
C THR A 124 5.74 -3.57 7.20
N CYS A 125 5.45 -2.33 7.54
CA CYS A 125 6.50 -1.32 7.75
C CYS A 125 7.46 -1.77 8.86
N PRO A 126 8.77 -1.79 8.65
CA PRO A 126 9.73 -2.23 9.66
C PRO A 126 9.84 -1.25 10.84
N GLU A 127 9.50 0.02 10.66
CA GLU A 127 9.56 1.03 11.72
C GLU A 127 8.32 0.98 12.62
N CYS A 128 7.12 1.06 12.04
CA CYS A 128 5.90 1.11 12.83
C CYS A 128 5.23 -0.26 13.03
N HIS A 129 5.76 -1.34 12.46
CA HIS A 129 5.22 -2.71 12.55
C HIS A 129 3.71 -2.80 12.28
N GLY A 130 3.22 -1.97 11.35
CA GLY A 130 1.81 -1.90 10.98
C GLY A 130 0.95 -0.97 11.84
N LYS A 131 1.50 -0.36 12.88
CA LYS A 131 0.77 0.55 13.79
C LYS A 131 0.45 1.91 13.17
N ARG A 132 1.17 2.32 12.10
CA ARG A 132 0.96 3.56 11.32
C ARG A 132 1.16 4.86 12.10
N LEU A 133 1.65 4.78 13.33
CA LEU A 133 1.86 5.90 14.24
C LEU A 133 3.29 5.90 14.75
N LYS A 134 3.76 7.06 15.18
CA LYS A 134 5.07 7.23 15.82
C LYS A 134 5.05 6.65 17.23
N PRO A 135 6.21 6.20 17.78
CA PRO A 135 6.31 5.66 19.13
C PRO A 135 5.78 6.62 20.20
N GLU A 136 6.02 7.93 20.05
CA GLU A 136 5.56 8.95 20.99
C GLU A 136 4.03 9.01 21.07
N SER A 137 3.35 8.89 19.93
CA SER A 137 1.88 8.85 19.87
C SER A 137 1.30 7.57 20.47
N LEU A 138 2.05 6.46 20.39
CA LEU A 138 1.66 5.17 20.98
C LEU A 138 1.92 5.09 22.49
N ALA A 139 2.78 5.97 23.02
CA ALA A 139 3.06 6.06 24.45
C ALA A 139 1.89 6.71 25.23
N VAL A 140 1.02 7.46 24.54
CA VAL A 140 -0.18 8.02 25.16
C VAL A 140 -1.23 6.92 25.31
N THR A 141 -1.68 6.72 26.55
CA THR A 141 -2.70 5.71 26.88
C THR A 141 -3.89 6.33 27.60
N VAL A 142 -5.06 5.76 27.35
CA VAL A 142 -6.31 6.06 28.06
C VAL A 142 -6.79 4.74 28.68
N ASP A 143 -6.91 4.70 29.99
CA ASP A 143 -7.24 3.49 30.73
C ASP A 143 -6.40 2.26 30.30
N GLY A 144 -5.08 2.46 30.18
CA GLY A 144 -4.10 1.43 29.83
C GLY A 144 -4.06 1.04 28.35
N LEU A 145 -4.95 1.52 27.48
CA LEU A 145 -4.94 1.24 26.05
C LEU A 145 -4.32 2.40 25.26
N SER A 146 -3.39 2.08 24.35
CA SER A 146 -2.95 3.00 23.32
C SER A 146 -4.01 3.12 22.22
N ILE A 147 -3.88 4.13 21.35
CA ILE A 147 -4.78 4.28 20.19
C ILE A 147 -4.72 3.07 19.24
N ASP A 148 -3.57 2.41 19.11
CA ASP A 148 -3.44 1.20 18.28
C ASP A 148 -4.20 0.03 18.92
N ASP A 149 -4.08 -0.15 20.24
CA ASP A 149 -4.79 -1.20 20.98
C ASP A 149 -6.30 -1.00 20.89
N PHE A 150 -6.76 0.23 21.08
CA PHE A 150 -8.17 0.59 20.91
C PHE A 150 -8.69 0.31 19.50
N ASN A 151 -7.93 0.68 18.45
CA ASN A 151 -8.32 0.45 17.05
C ASN A 151 -8.36 -1.05 16.67
N ARG A 152 -7.67 -1.91 17.41
CA ARG A 152 -7.70 -3.37 17.22
C ARG A 152 -8.92 -4.05 17.86
N LEU A 153 -9.62 -3.35 18.72
CA LEU A 153 -10.88 -3.84 19.27
C LEU A 153 -11.94 -3.96 18.16
N SER A 154 -12.85 -4.91 18.31
CA SER A 154 -14.08 -4.90 17.52
C SER A 154 -14.94 -3.68 17.92
N VAL A 155 -15.78 -3.21 17.00
CA VAL A 155 -16.71 -2.10 17.27
C VAL A 155 -17.51 -2.34 18.54
N GLU A 156 -17.95 -3.58 18.81
CA GLU A 156 -18.66 -3.95 20.04
C GLU A 156 -17.80 -3.74 21.27
N LYS A 157 -16.58 -4.27 21.29
CA LYS A 157 -15.64 -4.11 22.42
C LYS A 157 -15.20 -2.66 22.60
N ALA A 158 -15.01 -1.92 21.52
CA ALA A 158 -14.69 -0.51 21.59
C ALA A 158 -15.84 0.30 22.20
N LEU A 159 -17.09 -0.01 21.85
CA LEU A 159 -18.28 0.60 22.44
C LEU A 159 -18.39 0.29 23.95
N GLU A 160 -18.13 -0.96 24.33
CA GLU A 160 -18.10 -1.39 25.73
C GLU A 160 -17.02 -0.65 26.53
N PHE A 161 -15.82 -0.52 25.99
CA PHE A 161 -14.71 0.22 26.57
C PHE A 161 -15.09 1.69 26.82
N VAL A 162 -15.62 2.38 25.78
CA VAL A 162 -16.01 3.79 25.90
C VAL A 162 -17.08 4.01 26.97
N ARG A 163 -18.02 3.06 27.13
CA ARG A 163 -19.08 3.14 28.17
C ARG A 163 -18.59 2.89 29.57
N LYS A 164 -17.56 2.05 29.74
CA LYS A 164 -16.98 1.71 31.02
C LYS A 164 -15.83 2.64 31.43
N LEU A 165 -15.45 3.57 30.56
CA LEU A 165 -14.31 4.45 30.78
C LEU A 165 -14.58 5.39 31.95
N GLU A 166 -13.82 5.24 33.02
CA GLU A 166 -13.85 6.11 34.20
C GLU A 166 -12.73 7.16 34.07
N LEU A 167 -13.11 8.42 34.13
CA LEU A 167 -12.20 9.56 34.08
C LEU A 167 -12.38 10.43 35.31
N ASP A 168 -11.30 11.07 35.75
CA ASP A 168 -11.34 12.13 36.74
C ASP A 168 -12.22 13.32 36.25
N GLU A 169 -12.76 14.09 37.15
CA GLU A 169 -13.77 15.15 36.87
C GLU A 169 -13.31 16.12 35.81
N GLU A 170 -12.03 16.52 35.85
CA GLU A 170 -11.45 17.47 34.85
C GLU A 170 -11.41 16.85 33.46
N LYS A 171 -10.89 15.63 33.33
CA LYS A 171 -10.83 14.92 32.04
C LYS A 171 -12.21 14.53 31.55
N ALA A 172 -13.12 14.15 32.44
CA ALA A 172 -14.49 13.83 32.08
C ALA A 172 -15.22 15.04 31.49
N HIS A 173 -14.98 16.24 32.03
CA HIS A 173 -15.55 17.48 31.48
C HIS A 173 -15.03 17.76 30.06
N ILE A 174 -13.73 17.65 29.84
CA ILE A 174 -13.09 17.87 28.52
C ILE A 174 -13.55 16.79 27.51
N ALA A 175 -13.63 15.54 27.91
CA ALA A 175 -13.92 14.41 27.02
C ALA A 175 -15.42 14.22 26.74
N LYS A 176 -16.32 14.85 27.49
CA LYS A 176 -17.76 14.60 27.45
C LYS A 176 -18.37 14.59 26.05
N ASP A 177 -18.14 15.61 25.26
CA ASP A 177 -18.73 15.74 23.94
C ASP A 177 -18.04 14.78 22.93
N ILE A 178 -16.74 14.56 23.11
CA ILE A 178 -15.95 13.64 22.28
C ILE A 178 -16.43 12.20 22.50
N LEU A 179 -16.55 11.77 23.76
CA LEU A 179 -17.01 10.43 24.10
C LEU A 179 -18.43 10.15 23.64
N LYS A 180 -19.32 11.15 23.78
CA LYS A 180 -20.69 11.06 23.28
C LYS A 180 -20.74 10.84 21.76
N GLU A 181 -19.90 11.56 21.01
CA GLU A 181 -19.82 11.41 19.56
C GLU A 181 -19.23 10.05 19.17
N ILE A 182 -18.15 9.60 19.83
CA ILE A 182 -17.54 8.29 19.59
C ILE A 182 -18.54 7.18 19.89
N GLU A 183 -19.23 7.23 21.04
CA GLU A 183 -20.25 6.26 21.41
C GLU A 183 -21.37 6.19 20.38
N SER A 184 -21.88 7.34 19.94
CA SER A 184 -22.92 7.42 18.92
C SER A 184 -22.49 6.75 17.63
N ARG A 185 -21.28 6.99 17.15
CA ARG A 185 -20.75 6.42 15.90
C ARG A 185 -20.50 4.91 16.02
N LEU A 186 -19.92 4.45 17.13
CA LEU A 186 -19.70 3.04 17.38
C LEU A 186 -21.02 2.27 17.50
N LYS A 187 -21.99 2.84 18.23
CA LYS A 187 -23.33 2.28 18.33
C LYS A 187 -23.96 2.13 16.95
N PHE A 188 -23.84 3.17 16.13
CA PHE A 188 -24.41 3.14 14.79
C PHE A 188 -23.77 2.05 13.91
N LEU A 189 -22.44 1.87 13.97
CA LEU A 189 -21.75 0.77 13.28
C LEU A 189 -22.27 -0.61 13.78
N SER A 190 -22.54 -0.74 15.06
CA SER A 190 -23.14 -1.94 15.63
C SER A 190 -24.55 -2.18 15.10
N ASP A 191 -25.39 -1.14 15.07
CA ASP A 191 -26.81 -1.22 14.65
C ASP A 191 -26.97 -1.61 13.16
N VAL A 192 -26.00 -1.23 12.30
CA VAL A 192 -25.95 -1.68 10.89
C VAL A 192 -25.33 -3.07 10.70
N GLY A 193 -25.04 -3.79 11.80
CA GLY A 193 -24.50 -5.14 11.77
C GLY A 193 -23.01 -5.24 11.47
N LEU A 194 -22.24 -4.23 11.81
CA LEU A 194 -20.77 -4.19 11.66
C LEU A 194 -20.02 -4.30 13.01
N ALA A 195 -20.68 -4.81 14.05
CA ALA A 195 -20.15 -4.94 15.40
C ALA A 195 -18.85 -5.76 15.50
N TYR A 196 -18.67 -6.72 14.61
CA TYR A 196 -17.51 -7.61 14.55
C TYR A 196 -16.26 -6.99 13.88
N LEU A 197 -16.40 -5.88 13.15
CA LEU A 197 -15.29 -5.24 12.47
C LEU A 197 -14.37 -4.53 13.47
N THR A 198 -13.06 -4.52 13.16
CA THR A 198 -12.09 -3.70 13.88
C THR A 198 -11.91 -2.35 13.19
N LEU A 199 -11.65 -1.30 13.97
CA LEU A 199 -11.41 0.05 13.42
C LEU A 199 -10.10 0.13 12.62
N SER A 200 -9.14 -0.75 12.91
CA SER A 200 -7.86 -0.85 12.19
C SER A 200 -7.98 -1.51 10.81
N ARG A 201 -9.14 -2.10 10.48
CA ARG A 201 -9.32 -2.83 9.22
C ARG A 201 -9.23 -1.89 8.01
N GLU A 202 -8.46 -2.30 7.02
CA GLU A 202 -8.29 -1.52 5.78
C GLU A 202 -9.57 -1.54 4.94
N SER A 203 -9.99 -0.36 4.47
CA SER A 203 -11.20 -0.21 3.66
C SER A 203 -11.20 -1.06 2.38
N GLY A 204 -10.02 -1.28 1.78
CA GLY A 204 -9.86 -2.13 0.60
C GLY A 204 -10.11 -3.63 0.85
N THR A 205 -10.16 -4.07 2.11
CA THR A 205 -10.44 -5.47 2.50
C THR A 205 -11.90 -5.72 2.84
N LEU A 206 -12.75 -4.68 2.81
CA LEU A 206 -14.17 -4.81 3.08
C LEU A 206 -14.89 -5.47 1.92
N SER A 207 -15.81 -6.37 2.23
CA SER A 207 -16.76 -6.90 1.23
C SER A 207 -17.69 -5.80 0.72
N GLY A 208 -18.27 -5.98 -0.46
CA GLY A 208 -19.22 -5.02 -1.02
C GLY A 208 -20.39 -4.69 -0.08
N GLY A 209 -20.92 -5.70 0.64
CA GLY A 209 -21.98 -5.49 1.63
C GLY A 209 -21.52 -4.75 2.89
N GLU A 210 -20.29 -4.97 3.37
CA GLU A 210 -19.68 -4.22 4.48
C GLU A 210 -19.48 -2.75 4.09
N ALA A 211 -18.91 -2.51 2.90
CA ALA A 211 -18.69 -1.16 2.39
C ALA A 211 -20.01 -0.40 2.20
N GLN A 212 -21.06 -1.06 1.73
CA GLN A 212 -22.39 -0.45 1.59
C GLN A 212 -23.00 -0.09 2.95
N ARG A 213 -22.93 -0.99 3.94
CA ARG A 213 -23.38 -0.71 5.31
C ARG A 213 -22.59 0.40 5.97
N LEU A 214 -21.28 0.45 5.77
CA LEU A 214 -20.44 1.53 6.26
C LEU A 214 -20.81 2.88 5.67
N ARG A 215 -21.15 2.94 4.36
CA ARG A 215 -21.63 4.16 3.72
C ARG A 215 -22.99 4.60 4.30
N LEU A 216 -23.92 3.67 4.53
CA LEU A 216 -25.18 3.97 5.20
C LEU A 216 -24.92 4.52 6.62
N ALA A 217 -23.98 3.93 7.37
CA ALA A 217 -23.57 4.39 8.66
C ALA A 217 -23.10 5.85 8.63
N THR A 218 -22.26 6.20 7.66
CA THR A 218 -21.74 7.57 7.52
C THR A 218 -22.86 8.57 7.19
N GLN A 219 -23.82 8.19 6.36
CA GLN A 219 -24.92 9.05 5.94
C GLN A 219 -25.93 9.33 7.07
N LEU A 220 -26.25 8.32 7.88
CA LEU A 220 -27.15 8.43 9.00
C LEU A 220 -26.52 9.13 10.22
N GLY A 221 -25.21 8.90 10.45
CA GLY A 221 -24.45 9.58 11.50
C GLY A 221 -24.31 11.10 11.30
N CYS A 222 -24.54 11.59 10.07
CA CYS A 222 -24.56 13.03 9.78
C CYS A 222 -25.91 13.72 10.08
N GLY A 223 -26.82 13.10 10.80
CA GLY A 223 -28.10 13.72 11.23
C GLY A 223 -29.19 13.79 10.16
N LEU A 224 -29.02 13.08 9.03
CA LEU A 224 -30.02 12.99 7.94
C LEU A 224 -31.13 11.97 8.21
N VAL A 225 -31.36 11.62 9.47
CA VAL A 225 -32.32 10.59 9.91
C VAL A 225 -33.76 10.88 9.46
N GLY A 226 -34.11 12.13 9.19
CA GLY A 226 -35.47 12.51 8.75
C GLY A 226 -35.80 12.24 7.29
N VAL A 227 -34.79 12.06 6.42
CA VAL A 227 -34.99 12.03 4.95
C VAL A 227 -34.91 10.61 4.36
N LEU A 228 -34.19 9.68 5.00
CA LEU A 228 -33.91 8.35 4.45
C LEU A 228 -34.87 7.23 4.88
N ALA A 229 -35.52 7.38 6.04
CA ALA A 229 -36.47 6.36 6.51
C ALA A 229 -37.62 6.07 5.52
N PRO A 230 -38.20 7.06 4.82
CA PRO A 230 -39.21 6.82 3.80
C PRO A 230 -38.69 6.15 2.54
N MET A 231 -37.39 6.38 2.16
CA MET A 231 -36.82 5.85 0.91
C MET A 231 -36.46 4.36 1.02
N ILE A 232 -36.08 3.89 2.20
CA ILE A 232 -35.78 2.45 2.45
C ILE A 232 -37.06 1.64 2.47
N ALA A 233 -38.15 2.20 2.97
CA ALA A 233 -39.46 1.55 3.01
C ALA A 233 -40.12 1.41 1.64
N SER A 234 -39.74 2.23 0.65
CA SER A 234 -40.36 2.23 -0.69
C SER A 234 -39.69 1.35 -1.74
N GLY A 235 -38.56 0.70 -1.42
CA GLY A 235 -37.88 -0.27 -2.32
C GLY A 235 -37.34 0.30 -3.64
N ASN A 236 -37.25 1.62 -3.80
CA ASN A 236 -36.86 2.28 -5.04
C ASN A 236 -35.39 2.63 -5.09
N THR A 237 -34.58 1.76 -5.71
CA THR A 237 -33.09 1.82 -5.77
C THR A 237 -32.53 2.50 -7.02
N THR A 238 -33.20 3.47 -7.62
CA THR A 238 -32.62 4.25 -8.72
C THR A 238 -31.90 5.50 -8.20
N PHE A 239 -30.63 5.35 -7.88
CA PHE A 239 -29.75 6.47 -7.55
C PHE A 239 -29.38 7.25 -8.82
N SER A 240 -29.81 8.49 -8.92
CA SER A 240 -29.52 9.39 -10.02
C SER A 240 -28.12 10.00 -9.89
N SER A 241 -27.48 10.24 -11.05
CA SER A 241 -26.12 10.78 -11.25
C SER A 241 -25.86 12.19 -10.72
N SER A 242 -26.81 12.84 -10.06
CA SER A 242 -26.65 14.16 -9.43
C SER A 242 -25.83 14.12 -8.13
N TRP A 243 -25.72 12.96 -7.47
CA TRP A 243 -25.04 12.75 -6.20
C TRP A 243 -23.51 12.76 -6.30
N ALA A 244 -22.96 12.31 -7.42
CA ALA A 244 -21.50 12.26 -7.63
C ALA A 244 -20.81 13.66 -7.67
N ARG A 245 -21.57 14.75 -7.75
CA ARG A 245 -21.04 16.12 -7.73
C ARG A 245 -20.92 16.71 -6.33
N GLN A 246 -21.69 16.25 -5.37
CA GLN A 246 -21.72 16.78 -4.01
C GLN A 246 -20.62 16.18 -3.11
N GLU A 247 -20.16 14.94 -3.40
CA GLU A 247 -19.11 14.25 -2.65
C GLU A 247 -17.74 14.92 -2.74
N ARG A 248 -17.42 15.64 -3.83
CA ARG A 248 -16.11 16.30 -4.02
C ARG A 248 -15.85 17.48 -3.07
N GLY A 249 -16.87 18.00 -2.42
CA GLY A 249 -16.75 19.08 -1.43
C GLY A 249 -16.56 18.60 0.01
N GLN A 250 -17.11 17.45 0.37
CA GLN A 250 -17.15 16.95 1.74
C GLN A 250 -15.92 16.11 2.13
N THR A 251 -15.28 15.45 1.16
CA THR A 251 -14.04 14.67 1.39
C THR A 251 -12.90 15.54 1.90
N LYS A 252 -12.85 16.82 1.47
CA LYS A 252 -11.83 17.79 1.95
C LYS A 252 -12.04 18.23 3.41
N THR A 253 -13.27 18.15 3.92
CA THR A 253 -13.58 18.55 5.29
C THR A 253 -13.25 17.46 6.29
N PHE A 254 -13.43 16.19 5.91
CA PHE A 254 -13.07 15.04 6.75
C PHE A 254 -11.56 14.88 6.88
N GLN A 255 -10.82 15.06 5.77
CA GLN A 255 -9.35 15.05 5.79
C GLN A 255 -8.78 16.15 6.70
N LYS A 256 -9.38 17.34 6.68
CA LYS A 256 -8.98 18.46 7.56
C LYS A 256 -9.29 18.22 9.04
N LEU A 257 -10.25 17.36 9.38
CA LEU A 257 -10.54 16.97 10.77
C LEU A 257 -9.55 15.92 11.27
N VAL A 258 -9.16 14.98 10.42
CA VAL A 258 -8.14 13.95 10.74
C VAL A 258 -6.76 14.58 10.89
N ASP A 259 -6.44 15.63 10.10
CA ASP A 259 -5.14 16.34 10.16
C ASP A 259 -5.05 17.31 11.36
N LYS A 260 -6.12 17.50 12.14
CA LYS A 260 -6.16 18.36 13.33
C LYS A 260 -6.22 17.61 14.66
N ILE A 261 -6.28 16.29 14.62
CA ILE A 261 -6.16 15.39 15.78
C ILE A 261 -4.82 14.67 15.73
#